data_b8f2c28b6916bca9401f84b94f01a53a
#
_entry.id   b8f2c28b6916bca9401f84b94f01a53a
#
_cell.length_a   1.000
_cell.length_b   1.000
_cell.length_c   1.000
_cell.angle_alpha   90.00
_cell.angle_beta   90.00
_cell.angle_gamma   90.00
#
_symmetry.space_group_name_H-M   'P 1'
#
loop_
_entity.id
_entity.type
_entity.pdbx_description
1 polymer ?
#
loop_
_entity_poly.entity_id
_entity_poly.type
_entity_poly.pdbx_seq_one_letter_code
_entity_poly.pdbx_strand_id
1 'polypeptide(L)'
;FNLMVDEAHSYGVYGYGVAYNEKLVDKIDFLVIPLGKAGASVGAYVICDEVYKNYLINKSKKFIYSTALPPVNNLWNLFVLENMINFKVKIEKFQELVAFSLSTLKKLNLKTKSTSHIISIIIGDNLNTVNLSNNLKELGYLAYAIKEPTVPKDTARLRISLTADMKKEDIETFFKTLKAEMKKIGVI
;
A
#
# COMPACT_ATOMS: atom_id res chain seq x y z
N PHE A 1 1.76 5.30 -27.27
CA PHE A 1 1.79 5.73 -25.86
C PHE A 1 2.67 4.76 -25.08
N ASN A 2 3.52 5.28 -24.17
CA ASN A 2 4.28 4.43 -23.26
C ASN A 2 3.44 4.19 -22.00
N LEU A 3 3.41 2.94 -21.53
CA LEU A 3 2.74 2.53 -20.31
C LEU A 3 3.75 2.42 -19.16
N MET A 4 3.54 3.19 -18.10
CA MET A 4 4.29 3.05 -16.85
C MET A 4 3.37 2.50 -15.76
N VAL A 5 3.81 1.47 -15.06
CA VAL A 5 3.10 0.87 -13.92
C VAL A 5 3.98 0.94 -12.68
N ASP A 6 3.44 1.42 -11.57
CA ASP A 6 4.11 1.48 -10.25
C ASP A 6 3.55 0.39 -9.34
N GLU A 7 4.40 -0.52 -8.92
CA GLU A 7 4.08 -1.67 -8.07
C GLU A 7 4.43 -1.44 -6.58
N ALA A 8 4.56 -0.19 -6.15
CA ALA A 8 4.95 0.15 -4.78
C ALA A 8 4.05 -0.46 -3.70
N HIS A 9 2.79 -0.71 -4.01
CA HIS A 9 1.80 -1.27 -3.09
C HIS A 9 1.34 -2.69 -3.47
N SER A 10 1.91 -3.29 -4.49
CA SER A 10 1.58 -4.65 -4.94
C SER A 10 2.73 -5.63 -4.81
N TYR A 11 3.99 -5.19 -5.07
CA TYR A 11 5.17 -6.00 -4.79
C TYR A 11 5.23 -6.39 -3.32
N GLY A 12 5.44 -7.69 -3.04
CA GLY A 12 5.44 -8.28 -1.70
C GLY A 12 4.04 -8.51 -1.09
N VAL A 13 3.03 -7.77 -1.53
CA VAL A 13 1.62 -7.99 -1.15
C VAL A 13 1.00 -9.10 -1.99
N TYR A 14 1.33 -9.15 -3.27
CA TYR A 14 0.91 -10.13 -4.26
C TYR A 14 2.12 -10.88 -4.85
N GLY A 15 3.10 -11.25 -4.02
CA GLY A 15 4.34 -11.85 -4.48
C GLY A 15 5.18 -10.89 -5.30
N TYR A 16 5.53 -11.27 -6.53
CA TYR A 16 6.30 -10.41 -7.43
C TYR A 16 5.52 -9.21 -7.99
N GLY A 17 4.26 -9.04 -7.61
CA GLY A 17 3.39 -7.94 -8.02
C GLY A 17 2.25 -8.36 -8.95
N VAL A 18 1.33 -7.43 -9.20
CA VAL A 18 0.14 -7.68 -10.04
C VAL A 18 0.53 -7.91 -11.49
N ALA A 19 1.45 -7.10 -12.04
CA ALA A 19 1.89 -7.24 -13.43
C ALA A 19 2.48 -8.63 -13.72
N TYR A 20 3.24 -9.18 -12.78
CA TYR A 20 3.79 -10.53 -12.89
C TYR A 20 2.68 -11.59 -12.84
N ASN A 21 1.78 -11.51 -11.87
CA ASN A 21 0.71 -12.49 -11.67
C ASN A 21 -0.25 -12.54 -12.85
N GLU A 22 -0.55 -11.37 -13.45
CA GLU A 22 -1.43 -11.24 -14.62
C GLU A 22 -0.70 -11.49 -15.96
N LYS A 23 0.60 -11.81 -15.94
CA LYS A 23 1.43 -12.03 -17.13
C LYS A 23 1.43 -10.84 -18.10
N LEU A 24 1.51 -9.64 -17.53
CA LEU A 24 1.47 -8.38 -18.28
C LEU A 24 2.83 -7.67 -18.35
N VAL A 25 3.89 -8.23 -17.76
CA VAL A 25 5.22 -7.58 -17.70
C VAL A 25 5.70 -7.17 -19.09
N ASP A 26 5.57 -8.05 -20.09
CA ASP A 26 6.00 -7.79 -21.47
C ASP A 26 5.14 -6.74 -22.21
N LYS A 27 4.04 -6.29 -21.61
CA LYS A 27 3.15 -5.26 -22.18
C LYS A 27 3.35 -3.89 -21.54
N ILE A 28 4.30 -3.78 -20.62
CA ILE A 28 4.56 -2.58 -19.83
C ILE A 28 5.92 -2.04 -20.24
N ASP A 29 5.97 -0.77 -20.70
CA ASP A 29 7.23 -0.14 -21.12
C ASP A 29 8.14 0.17 -19.92
N PHE A 30 7.55 0.57 -18.78
CA PHE A 30 8.26 0.85 -17.53
C PHE A 30 7.52 0.25 -16.34
N LEU A 31 8.01 -0.85 -15.79
CA LEU A 31 7.52 -1.40 -14.54
C LEU A 31 8.42 -0.92 -13.40
N VAL A 32 7.88 -0.11 -12.50
CA VAL A 32 8.60 0.49 -11.37
C VAL A 32 8.24 -0.24 -10.08
N ILE A 33 9.24 -0.75 -9.38
CA ILE A 33 9.08 -1.52 -8.13
C ILE A 33 9.87 -0.83 -7.02
N PRO A 34 9.29 0.13 -6.30
CA PRO A 34 9.91 0.76 -5.14
C PRO A 34 10.05 -0.23 -3.98
N LEU A 35 11.24 -0.29 -3.39
CA LEU A 35 11.60 -1.28 -2.36
C LEU A 35 11.40 -0.80 -0.93
N GLY A 36 11.02 0.47 -0.74
CA GLY A 36 10.84 1.10 0.58
C GLY A 36 9.61 0.68 1.37
N LYS A 37 8.82 -0.28 0.87
CA LYS A 37 7.62 -0.82 1.53
C LYS A 37 7.81 -2.31 1.85
N ALA A 38 7.10 -3.19 1.18
CA ALA A 38 7.22 -4.64 1.42
C ALA A 38 8.60 -5.21 1.10
N GLY A 39 9.39 -4.55 0.25
CA GLY A 39 10.80 -4.91 0.03
C GLY A 39 11.72 -4.64 1.23
N ALA A 40 11.26 -3.91 2.24
CA ALA A 40 11.98 -3.57 3.48
C ALA A 40 13.41 -3.04 3.23
N SER A 41 13.59 -2.18 2.21
CA SER A 41 14.85 -1.67 1.75
C SER A 41 14.73 -0.22 1.23
N VAL A 42 15.71 0.23 0.48
CA VAL A 42 15.71 1.52 -0.22
C VAL A 42 15.98 1.33 -1.71
N GLY A 43 15.60 2.32 -2.51
CA GLY A 43 15.74 2.27 -3.97
C GLY A 43 14.52 1.71 -4.66
N ALA A 44 14.70 1.41 -5.94
CA ALA A 44 13.67 0.82 -6.78
C ALA A 44 14.30 0.02 -7.92
N TYR A 45 13.58 -1.00 -8.40
CA TYR A 45 13.84 -1.57 -9.72
C TYR A 45 13.01 -0.82 -10.77
N VAL A 46 13.60 -0.64 -11.94
CA VAL A 46 12.88 -0.21 -13.15
C VAL A 46 13.12 -1.29 -14.20
N ILE A 47 12.10 -2.04 -14.52
CA ILE A 47 12.11 -3.06 -15.56
C ILE A 47 11.61 -2.41 -16.85
N CYS A 48 12.42 -2.42 -17.89
CA CYS A 48 12.10 -1.83 -19.19
C CYS A 48 13.00 -2.44 -20.26
N ASP A 49 12.70 -2.18 -21.54
CA ASP A 49 13.53 -2.58 -22.65
C ASP A 49 14.93 -1.94 -22.59
N GLU A 50 15.92 -2.62 -23.18
CA GLU A 50 17.31 -2.19 -23.16
C GLU A 50 17.53 -0.80 -23.77
N VAL A 51 16.75 -0.43 -24.76
CA VAL A 51 16.79 0.91 -25.37
C VAL A 51 16.46 1.99 -24.34
N TYR A 52 15.40 1.80 -23.56
CA TYR A 52 15.01 2.71 -22.48
C TYR A 52 16.03 2.73 -21.36
N LYS A 53 16.54 1.57 -20.94
CA LYS A 53 17.60 1.46 -19.94
C LYS A 53 18.83 2.28 -20.35
N ASN A 54 19.31 2.12 -21.58
CA ASN A 54 20.46 2.85 -22.10
C ASN A 54 20.19 4.35 -22.18
N TYR A 55 18.97 4.76 -22.55
CA TYR A 55 18.57 6.14 -22.54
C TYR A 55 18.58 6.73 -21.12
N LEU A 56 18.01 6.04 -20.13
CA LEU A 56 17.97 6.48 -18.74
C LEU A 56 19.37 6.63 -18.14
N ILE A 57 20.27 5.69 -18.38
CA ILE A 57 21.67 5.74 -17.92
C ILE A 57 22.36 7.00 -18.43
N ASN A 58 22.12 7.38 -19.68
CA ASN A 58 22.84 8.47 -20.34
C ASN A 58 22.14 9.84 -20.25
N LYS A 59 20.85 9.90 -19.91
CA LYS A 59 20.05 11.13 -19.96
C LYS A 59 19.32 11.47 -18.66
N SER A 60 19.10 10.52 -17.76
CA SER A 60 18.45 10.81 -16.49
C SER A 60 19.38 11.58 -15.56
N LYS A 61 19.16 12.88 -15.40
CA LYS A 61 19.94 13.73 -14.51
C LYS A 61 19.95 13.23 -13.07
N LYS A 62 18.82 12.74 -12.58
CA LYS A 62 18.70 12.19 -11.22
C LYS A 62 19.51 10.91 -11.05
N PHE A 63 19.67 10.12 -12.09
CA PHE A 63 20.47 8.91 -12.07
C PHE A 63 21.98 9.25 -12.16
N ILE A 64 22.35 10.12 -13.10
CA ILE A 64 23.74 10.51 -13.36
C ILE A 64 24.37 11.23 -12.15
N TYR A 65 23.63 12.13 -11.51
CA TYR A 65 24.14 12.99 -10.43
C TYR A 65 23.77 12.48 -9.03
N SER A 66 23.30 11.25 -8.88
CA SER A 66 23.02 10.63 -7.59
C SER A 66 24.09 9.61 -7.24
N THR A 67 24.43 9.54 -5.96
CA THR A 67 25.30 8.49 -5.44
C THR A 67 24.56 7.13 -5.52
N ALA A 68 25.26 6.10 -5.95
CA ALA A 68 24.74 4.75 -5.99
C ALA A 68 24.35 4.26 -4.58
N LEU A 69 23.39 3.33 -4.52
CA LEU A 69 23.05 2.66 -3.27
C LEU A 69 24.26 1.88 -2.72
N PRO A 70 24.43 1.83 -1.40
CA PRO A 70 25.44 0.99 -0.79
C PRO A 70 25.30 -0.48 -1.23
N PRO A 71 26.41 -1.21 -1.45
CA PRO A 71 26.35 -2.61 -1.89
C PRO A 71 25.52 -3.51 -1.00
N VAL A 72 25.47 -3.25 0.32
CA VAL A 72 24.64 -4.02 1.27
C VAL A 72 23.15 -3.91 0.94
N ASN A 73 22.66 -2.77 0.44
CA ASN A 73 21.27 -2.62 0.01
C ASN A 73 20.98 -3.46 -1.23
N ASN A 74 21.92 -3.51 -2.18
CA ASN A 74 21.77 -4.33 -3.38
C ASN A 74 21.76 -5.83 -3.04
N LEU A 75 22.62 -6.28 -2.11
CA LEU A 75 22.61 -7.65 -1.61
C LEU A 75 21.32 -7.99 -0.88
N TRP A 76 20.82 -7.08 -0.05
CA TRP A 76 19.53 -7.24 0.61
C TRP A 76 18.36 -7.31 -0.40
N ASN A 77 18.37 -6.44 -1.39
CA ASN A 77 17.34 -6.43 -2.43
C ASN A 77 17.34 -7.74 -3.22
N LEU A 78 18.52 -8.26 -3.56
CA LEU A 78 18.67 -9.55 -4.23
C LEU A 78 18.16 -10.69 -3.33
N PHE A 79 18.55 -10.72 -2.05
CA PHE A 79 18.06 -11.68 -1.08
C PHE A 79 16.54 -11.71 -0.99
N VAL A 80 15.89 -10.54 -0.89
CA VAL A 80 14.42 -10.44 -0.83
C VAL A 80 13.79 -10.97 -2.12
N LEU A 81 14.35 -10.61 -3.27
CA LEU A 81 13.86 -11.05 -4.58
C LEU A 81 13.93 -12.59 -4.72
N GLU A 82 15.07 -13.18 -4.41
CA GLU A 82 15.30 -14.63 -4.50
C GLU A 82 14.43 -15.43 -3.51
N ASN A 83 14.18 -14.84 -2.33
CA ASN A 83 13.37 -15.48 -1.30
C ASN A 83 11.87 -15.19 -1.40
N MET A 84 11.40 -14.43 -2.38
CA MET A 84 9.97 -14.09 -2.51
C MET A 84 9.09 -15.34 -2.58
N ILE A 85 9.56 -16.40 -3.23
CA ILE A 85 8.84 -17.68 -3.33
C ILE A 85 8.60 -18.34 -1.95
N ASN A 86 9.51 -18.13 -1.00
CA ASN A 86 9.41 -18.68 0.34
C ASN A 86 8.37 -17.94 1.20
N PHE A 87 7.95 -16.74 0.78
CA PHE A 87 6.91 -15.97 1.45
C PHE A 87 5.49 -16.31 0.99
N LYS A 88 5.32 -17.23 0.04
CA LYS A 88 4.02 -17.59 -0.53
C LYS A 88 2.95 -17.84 0.54
N VAL A 89 3.22 -18.68 1.54
CA VAL A 89 2.28 -18.99 2.62
C VAL A 89 1.92 -17.74 3.44
N LYS A 90 2.90 -16.87 3.73
CA LYS A 90 2.65 -15.60 4.44
C LYS A 90 1.78 -14.66 3.62
N ILE A 91 2.01 -14.58 2.32
CA ILE A 91 1.22 -13.77 1.38
C ILE A 91 -0.22 -14.28 1.30
N GLU A 92 -0.43 -15.58 1.18
CA GLU A 92 -1.77 -16.21 1.15
C GLU A 92 -2.55 -15.90 2.44
N LYS A 93 -1.94 -16.11 3.62
CA LYS A 93 -2.53 -15.73 4.92
C LYS A 93 -2.87 -14.24 4.99
N PHE A 94 -2.03 -13.39 4.42
CA PHE A 94 -2.31 -11.96 4.37
C PHE A 94 -3.51 -11.64 3.48
N GLN A 95 -3.65 -12.30 2.33
CA GLN A 95 -4.83 -12.13 1.47
C GLN A 95 -6.12 -12.61 2.16
N GLU A 96 -6.06 -13.70 2.95
CA GLU A 96 -7.18 -14.13 3.79
C GLU A 96 -7.54 -13.06 4.85
N LEU A 97 -6.55 -12.41 5.46
CA LEU A 97 -6.76 -11.33 6.42
C LEU A 97 -7.42 -10.11 5.76
N VAL A 98 -7.02 -9.76 4.55
CA VAL A 98 -7.64 -8.70 3.74
C VAL A 98 -9.10 -9.03 3.46
N ALA A 99 -9.39 -10.24 2.98
CA ALA A 99 -10.75 -10.70 2.71
C ALA A 99 -11.62 -10.68 3.98
N PHE A 100 -11.09 -11.15 5.11
CA PHE A 100 -11.75 -11.08 6.42
C PHE A 100 -12.09 -9.63 6.78
N SER A 101 -11.13 -8.71 6.63
CA SER A 101 -11.30 -7.29 6.96
C SER A 101 -12.41 -6.64 6.15
N LEU A 102 -12.42 -6.87 4.82
CA LEU A 102 -13.46 -6.36 3.93
C LEU A 102 -14.84 -6.94 4.25
N SER A 103 -14.92 -8.24 4.59
CA SER A 103 -16.16 -8.88 5.00
C SER A 103 -16.69 -8.32 6.32
N THR A 104 -15.80 -8.02 7.29
CA THR A 104 -16.15 -7.41 8.58
C THR A 104 -16.70 -5.99 8.42
N LEU A 105 -16.07 -5.18 7.54
CA LEU A 105 -16.61 -3.85 7.20
C LEU A 105 -18.03 -3.95 6.64
N LYS A 106 -18.26 -4.89 5.72
CA LYS A 106 -19.60 -5.12 5.15
C LYS A 106 -20.61 -5.53 6.22
N LYS A 107 -20.28 -6.44 7.14
CA LYS A 107 -21.13 -6.86 8.26
C LYS A 107 -21.46 -5.68 9.19
N LEU A 108 -20.52 -4.78 9.40
CA LEU A 108 -20.69 -3.58 10.23
C LEU A 108 -21.37 -2.42 9.50
N ASN A 109 -21.74 -2.55 8.22
CA ASN A 109 -22.26 -1.49 7.37
C ASN A 109 -21.31 -0.27 7.26
N LEU A 110 -20.00 -0.48 7.36
CA LEU A 110 -18.98 0.53 7.10
C LEU A 110 -18.64 0.51 5.61
N LYS A 111 -18.97 1.58 4.91
CA LYS A 111 -18.81 1.67 3.46
C LYS A 111 -17.36 1.92 3.07
N THR A 112 -16.85 1.13 2.13
CA THR A 112 -15.56 1.33 1.48
C THR A 112 -15.65 0.90 0.01
N LYS A 113 -14.84 1.56 -0.83
CA LYS A 113 -14.59 1.13 -2.22
C LYS A 113 -13.27 0.36 -2.36
N SER A 114 -12.55 0.17 -1.26
CA SER A 114 -11.26 -0.53 -1.28
C SER A 114 -11.48 -2.04 -1.48
N THR A 115 -10.61 -2.64 -2.27
CA THR A 115 -10.59 -4.07 -2.59
C THR A 115 -9.27 -4.74 -2.18
N SER A 116 -8.38 -4.00 -1.50
CA SER A 116 -7.03 -4.43 -1.14
C SER A 116 -6.73 -4.16 0.35
N HIS A 117 -5.48 -4.39 0.74
CA HIS A 117 -4.96 -4.16 2.09
C HIS A 117 -4.94 -2.69 2.54
N ILE A 118 -5.08 -1.75 1.62
CA ILE A 118 -5.23 -0.33 1.95
C ILE A 118 -6.71 0.01 1.90
N ILE A 119 -7.30 0.17 3.08
CA ILE A 119 -8.72 0.42 3.25
C ILE A 119 -8.94 1.91 3.51
N SER A 120 -9.79 2.53 2.69
CA SER A 120 -10.20 3.92 2.81
C SER A 120 -11.66 4.01 3.28
N ILE A 121 -11.89 4.68 4.41
CA ILE A 121 -13.23 5.00 4.91
C ILE A 121 -13.45 6.50 4.72
N ILE A 122 -14.34 6.87 3.82
CA ILE A 122 -14.63 8.28 3.50
C ILE A 122 -15.45 8.87 4.65
N ILE A 123 -14.99 9.98 5.19
CA ILE A 123 -15.63 10.76 6.25
C ILE A 123 -16.26 12.03 5.66
N GLY A 124 -15.62 12.61 4.63
CA GLY A 124 -16.04 13.81 3.90
C GLY A 124 -15.32 15.06 4.41
N ASP A 125 -15.62 15.52 5.60
CA ASP A 125 -15.07 16.75 6.18
C ASP A 125 -13.65 16.55 6.75
N ASN A 126 -12.79 17.54 6.52
CA ASN A 126 -11.39 17.52 6.95
C ASN A 126 -11.25 17.48 8.49
N LEU A 127 -12.02 18.33 9.21
CA LEU A 127 -11.92 18.46 10.65
C LEU A 127 -12.42 17.19 11.33
N ASN A 128 -13.57 16.68 10.92
CA ASN A 128 -14.13 15.43 11.43
C ASN A 128 -13.19 14.25 11.20
N THR A 129 -12.51 14.22 10.04
CA THR A 129 -11.53 13.16 9.74
C THR A 129 -10.32 13.22 10.67
N VAL A 130 -9.80 14.42 10.94
CA VAL A 130 -8.67 14.61 11.85
C VAL A 130 -9.06 14.28 13.29
N ASN A 131 -10.21 14.76 13.76
CA ASN A 131 -10.70 14.48 15.10
C ASN A 131 -10.90 12.97 15.31
N LEU A 132 -11.52 12.29 14.34
CA LEU A 132 -11.70 10.85 14.39
C LEU A 132 -10.36 10.10 14.45
N SER A 133 -9.37 10.51 13.64
CA SER A 133 -8.02 9.95 13.68
C SER A 133 -7.36 10.13 15.07
N ASN A 134 -7.49 11.30 15.67
CA ASN A 134 -6.96 11.59 17.01
C ASN A 134 -7.66 10.78 18.09
N ASN A 135 -8.98 10.69 18.08
CA ASN A 135 -9.75 9.87 19.03
C ASN A 135 -9.32 8.39 18.95
N LEU A 136 -9.19 7.87 17.74
CA LEU A 136 -8.71 6.50 17.55
C LEU A 136 -7.29 6.31 18.09
N LYS A 137 -6.41 7.30 17.93
CA LYS A 137 -5.05 7.26 18.44
C LYS A 137 -5.02 7.22 19.98
N GLU A 138 -5.89 7.98 20.66
CA GLU A 138 -6.05 7.94 22.11
C GLU A 138 -6.54 6.58 22.61
N LEU A 139 -7.33 5.87 21.78
CA LEU A 139 -7.79 4.51 22.03
C LEU A 139 -6.76 3.43 21.63
N GLY A 140 -5.54 3.83 21.21
CA GLY A 140 -4.45 2.92 20.84
C GLY A 140 -4.46 2.46 19.39
N TYR A 141 -5.25 3.06 18.51
CA TYR A 141 -5.32 2.70 17.09
C TYR A 141 -4.73 3.77 16.19
N LEU A 142 -3.85 3.39 15.29
CA LEU A 142 -3.25 4.29 14.30
C LEU A 142 -3.99 4.18 12.96
N ALA A 143 -4.82 5.17 12.65
CA ALA A 143 -5.47 5.34 11.36
C ALA A 143 -5.23 6.77 10.84
N TYR A 144 -4.64 6.89 9.66
CA TYR A 144 -4.22 8.19 9.14
C TYR A 144 -5.37 8.96 8.49
N ALA A 145 -5.52 10.22 8.89
CA ALA A 145 -6.39 11.17 8.20
C ALA A 145 -5.76 11.64 6.89
N ILE A 146 -6.37 11.33 5.76
CA ILE A 146 -6.01 11.84 4.44
C ILE A 146 -7.04 12.88 4.05
N LYS A 147 -6.59 14.11 3.82
CA LYS A 147 -7.43 15.28 3.60
C LYS A 147 -6.96 16.13 2.41
N GLU A 148 -7.67 17.14 2.08
CA GLU A 148 -7.26 18.14 1.08
C GLU A 148 -5.87 18.74 1.44
N PRO A 149 -5.01 18.99 0.46
CA PRO A 149 -5.20 18.82 -0.99
C PRO A 149 -4.86 17.43 -1.54
N THR A 150 -4.50 16.46 -0.67
CA THR A 150 -4.10 15.10 -1.10
C THR A 150 -5.26 14.34 -1.74
N VAL A 151 -6.49 14.64 -1.34
CA VAL A 151 -7.73 14.09 -1.90
C VAL A 151 -8.65 15.24 -2.32
N PRO A 152 -9.60 14.99 -3.24
CA PRO A 152 -10.57 16.01 -3.65
C PRO A 152 -11.40 16.55 -2.48
N LYS A 153 -11.95 17.75 -2.65
CA LYS A 153 -12.85 18.40 -1.69
C LYS A 153 -13.98 17.46 -1.25
N ASP A 154 -14.33 17.52 0.02
CA ASP A 154 -15.40 16.72 0.64
C ASP A 154 -15.21 15.18 0.54
N THR A 155 -13.96 14.75 0.35
CA THR A 155 -13.61 13.31 0.28
C THR A 155 -12.50 12.91 1.25
N ALA A 156 -12.33 13.69 2.33
CA ALA A 156 -11.40 13.34 3.39
C ALA A 156 -11.74 11.96 3.96
N ARG A 157 -10.74 11.18 4.30
CA ARG A 157 -10.89 9.78 4.66
C ARG A 157 -9.88 9.31 5.69
N LEU A 158 -10.22 8.29 6.43
CA LEU A 158 -9.24 7.50 7.16
C LEU A 158 -8.61 6.49 6.21
N ARG A 159 -7.27 6.40 6.25
CA ARG A 159 -6.49 5.35 5.59
C ARG A 159 -6.06 4.33 6.64
N ILE A 160 -6.50 3.11 6.46
CA ILE A 160 -6.15 1.95 7.27
C ILE A 160 -5.29 1.05 6.40
N SER A 161 -4.05 0.76 6.84
CA SER A 161 -3.14 -0.11 6.12
C SER A 161 -2.96 -1.39 6.92
N LEU A 162 -3.41 -2.51 6.37
CA LEU A 162 -3.24 -3.82 7.00
C LEU A 162 -1.82 -4.32 6.84
N THR A 163 -1.32 -5.06 7.84
CA THR A 163 -0.04 -5.78 7.80
C THR A 163 -0.26 -7.26 8.07
N ALA A 164 0.70 -8.09 7.63
CA ALA A 164 0.56 -9.54 7.67
C ALA A 164 0.53 -10.13 9.09
N ASP A 165 1.01 -9.38 10.08
CA ASP A 165 1.11 -9.85 11.47
C ASP A 165 -0.10 -9.40 12.35
N MET A 166 -1.07 -8.68 11.77
CA MET A 166 -2.31 -8.30 12.46
C MET A 166 -3.21 -9.52 12.71
N LYS A 167 -3.87 -9.54 13.86
CA LYS A 167 -4.82 -10.60 14.21
C LYS A 167 -6.25 -10.22 13.81
N LYS A 168 -7.05 -11.21 13.43
CA LYS A 168 -8.45 -11.02 13.04
C LYS A 168 -9.28 -10.38 14.16
N GLU A 169 -9.01 -10.74 15.41
CA GLU A 169 -9.68 -10.24 16.62
C GLU A 169 -9.42 -8.74 16.81
N ASP A 170 -8.17 -8.31 16.62
CA ASP A 170 -7.78 -6.90 16.75
C ASP A 170 -8.43 -6.05 15.65
N ILE A 171 -8.46 -6.57 14.42
CA ILE A 171 -9.13 -5.91 13.28
C ILE A 171 -10.63 -5.77 13.52
N GLU A 172 -11.29 -6.81 14.01
CA GLU A 172 -12.72 -6.76 14.29
C GLU A 172 -13.01 -5.76 15.40
N THR A 173 -12.22 -5.76 16.48
CA THR A 173 -12.34 -4.81 17.59
C THR A 173 -12.12 -3.37 17.12
N PHE A 174 -11.08 -3.14 16.30
CA PHE A 174 -10.83 -1.84 15.70
C PHE A 174 -12.02 -1.34 14.87
N PHE A 175 -12.61 -2.16 14.00
CA PHE A 175 -13.74 -1.71 13.18
C PHE A 175 -15.02 -1.45 13.99
N LYS A 176 -15.24 -2.20 15.08
CA LYS A 176 -16.34 -1.91 16.02
C LYS A 176 -16.13 -0.57 16.73
N THR A 177 -14.90 -0.29 17.18
CA THR A 177 -14.50 0.98 17.79
C THR A 177 -14.63 2.13 16.79
N LEU A 178 -14.11 1.97 15.57
CA LEU A 178 -14.26 2.95 14.51
C LEU A 178 -15.73 3.31 14.26
N LYS A 179 -16.60 2.31 14.17
CA LYS A 179 -18.04 2.53 14.00
C LYS A 179 -18.65 3.33 15.15
N ALA A 180 -18.26 3.02 16.38
CA ALA A 180 -18.74 3.73 17.56
C ALA A 180 -18.29 5.20 17.55
N GLU A 181 -17.01 5.46 17.23
CA GLU A 181 -16.48 6.83 17.16
C GLU A 181 -17.11 7.63 15.99
N MET A 182 -17.36 7.01 14.84
CA MET A 182 -18.07 7.66 13.72
C MET A 182 -19.50 8.06 14.10
N LYS A 183 -20.20 7.25 14.91
CA LYS A 183 -21.53 7.63 15.45
C LYS A 183 -21.46 8.81 16.39
N LYS A 184 -20.47 8.86 17.31
CA LYS A 184 -20.29 9.96 18.26
C LYS A 184 -20.12 11.32 17.58
N ILE A 185 -19.44 11.34 16.43
CA ILE A 185 -19.21 12.57 15.65
C ILE A 185 -20.28 12.82 14.57
N GLY A 186 -21.35 12.00 14.50
CA GLY A 186 -22.48 12.19 13.60
C GLY A 186 -22.18 11.93 12.12
N VAL A 187 -21.19 11.09 11.79
CA VAL A 187 -20.84 10.72 10.40
C VAL A 187 -21.70 9.57 9.90
N ILE A 188 -22.21 8.72 10.79
CA ILE A 188 -23.13 7.61 10.48
C ILE A 188 -24.21 7.47 11.54
#